data_9c7fd6f2a54cde9718f90df52956c8dc
#
_entry.id   9c7fd6f2a54cde9718f90df52956c8dc
#
_cell.length_a   1.000
_cell.length_b   1.000
_cell.length_c   1.000
_cell.angle_alpha   90.00
_cell.angle_beta   90.00
_cell.angle_gamma   90.00
#
_symmetry.space_group_name_H-M   'P 1'
#
loop_
_entity.id
_entity.type
_entity.pdbx_description
1 polymer ?
#
loop_
_entity_poly.entity_id
_entity_poly.type
_entity_poly.pdbx_seq_one_letter_code
_entity_poly.pdbx_strand_id
1 'polypeptide(L)' 'MPSKPLKEVGKTLHDEVAPLLVGAGLQLQLLRMDHPETAPQVNEILATLDDAMERVRKLSQELAPSPFTPGST' A
#
# COMPACT_ATOMS: atom_id res chain seq x y z
N MET A 1 29.20 4.13 2.43
CA MET A 1 28.04 3.99 1.58
C MET A 1 27.07 5.14 1.76
N PRO A 2 26.77 5.87 0.72
CA PRO A 2 25.87 7.01 0.87
C PRO A 2 24.47 6.55 1.22
N SER A 3 23.87 7.24 2.17
CA SER A 3 22.49 6.96 2.53
C SER A 3 21.58 7.61 1.51
N LYS A 4 20.48 6.94 1.18
CA LYS A 4 19.48 7.57 0.35
C LYS A 4 18.83 8.72 1.11
N PRO A 5 18.52 9.83 0.45
CA PRO A 5 17.73 10.87 1.07
C PRO A 5 16.37 10.32 1.51
N LEU A 6 15.81 10.87 2.57
CA LEU A 6 14.49 10.45 3.05
C LEU A 6 13.43 10.54 1.96
N LYS A 7 13.57 11.53 1.10
CA LYS A 7 12.69 11.72 -0.04
C LYS A 7 12.67 10.49 -0.95
N GLU A 8 13.85 9.91 -1.24
CA GLU A 8 13.93 8.72 -2.08
C GLU A 8 13.43 7.48 -1.36
N VAL A 9 13.64 7.40 -0.06
CA VAL A 9 13.12 6.29 0.74
C VAL A 9 11.60 6.29 0.68
N GLY A 10 10.97 7.44 0.88
CA GLY A 10 9.52 7.54 0.79
C GLY A 10 8.99 7.16 -0.59
N LYS A 11 9.67 7.60 -1.63
CA LYS A 11 9.30 7.26 -3.00
C LYS A 11 9.45 5.76 -3.25
N THR A 12 10.52 5.16 -2.76
CA THR A 12 10.76 3.72 -2.90
C THR A 12 9.66 2.91 -2.22
N LEU A 13 9.24 3.33 -1.02
CA LEU A 13 8.14 2.66 -0.32
C LEU A 13 6.87 2.68 -1.16
N HIS A 14 6.55 3.84 -1.72
CA HIS A 14 5.35 3.97 -2.53
C HIS A 14 5.47 3.19 -3.84
N ASP A 15 6.62 3.30 -4.52
CA ASP A 15 6.78 2.74 -5.86
C ASP A 15 7.01 1.22 -5.86
N GLU A 16 7.58 0.68 -4.79
CA GLU A 16 7.92 -0.75 -4.75
C GLU A 16 7.00 -1.55 -3.85
N VAL A 17 6.59 -1.00 -2.72
CA VAL A 17 5.78 -1.75 -1.76
C VAL A 17 4.30 -1.70 -2.12
N ALA A 18 3.80 -0.54 -2.52
CA ALA A 18 2.38 -0.41 -2.82
C ALA A 18 1.90 -1.36 -3.93
N PRO A 19 2.63 -1.52 -5.05
CA PRO A 19 2.20 -2.47 -6.08
C PRO A 19 2.15 -3.90 -5.59
N LEU A 20 3.04 -4.29 -4.67
CA LEU A 20 3.02 -5.64 -4.11
C LEU A 20 1.76 -5.87 -3.28
N LEU A 21 1.35 -4.86 -2.52
CA LEU A 21 0.13 -4.95 -1.72
C LEU A 21 -1.10 -5.01 -2.61
N VAL A 22 -1.12 -4.24 -3.68
CA VAL A 22 -2.21 -4.28 -4.67
C VAL A 22 -2.28 -5.67 -5.30
N GLY A 23 -1.14 -6.23 -5.69
CA GLY A 23 -1.08 -7.56 -6.27
C GLY A 23 -1.61 -8.63 -5.33
N ALA A 24 -1.22 -8.56 -4.05
CA ALA A 24 -1.73 -9.50 -3.04
C ALA A 24 -3.24 -9.37 -2.89
N GLY A 25 -3.75 -8.15 -2.90
CA GLY A 25 -5.19 -7.92 -2.82
C GLY A 25 -5.95 -8.54 -3.99
N LEU A 26 -5.41 -8.39 -5.20
CA LEU A 26 -6.01 -8.98 -6.38
C LEU A 26 -6.02 -10.51 -6.31
N GLN A 27 -4.93 -11.11 -5.85
CA GLN A 27 -4.86 -12.55 -5.68
C GLN A 27 -5.90 -13.05 -4.68
N LEU A 28 -6.10 -12.32 -3.60
CA LEU A 28 -7.11 -12.66 -2.61
C LEU A 28 -8.52 -12.54 -3.17
N GLN A 29 -8.76 -11.52 -4.00
CA GLN A 29 -10.07 -11.37 -4.64
C GLN A 29 -10.35 -12.53 -5.59
N LEU A 30 -9.34 -12.98 -6.35
CA LEU A 30 -9.47 -14.12 -7.22
C LEU A 30 -9.75 -15.39 -6.43
N LEU A 31 -9.07 -15.57 -5.30
CA LEU A 31 -9.31 -16.72 -4.42
C LEU A 31 -10.76 -16.71 -3.93
N ARG A 32 -11.27 -15.56 -3.53
CA ARG A 32 -12.65 -15.45 -3.05
C ARG A 32 -13.65 -15.79 -4.16
N MET A 33 -13.35 -15.41 -5.40
CA MET A 33 -14.21 -15.74 -6.52
C MET A 33 -14.21 -17.22 -6.82
N ASP A 34 -13.04 -17.87 -6.76
CA ASP A 34 -12.92 -19.30 -7.03
C ASP A 34 -13.43 -20.15 -5.87
N HIS A 35 -13.31 -19.64 -4.65
CA HIS A 35 -13.66 -20.35 -3.43
C HIS A 35 -14.47 -19.42 -2.51
N PRO A 36 -15.77 -19.23 -2.80
CA PRO A 36 -16.60 -18.29 -2.04
C PRO A 36 -16.65 -18.59 -0.55
N GLU A 37 -16.41 -19.85 -0.15
CA GLU A 37 -16.38 -20.24 1.25
C GLU A 37 -15.25 -19.57 2.03
N THR A 38 -14.25 -19.02 1.32
CA THR A 38 -13.15 -18.30 1.96
C THR A 38 -13.46 -16.82 2.18
N ALA A 39 -14.63 -16.34 1.75
CA ALA A 39 -14.94 -14.92 1.79
C ALA A 39 -14.71 -14.27 3.15
N PRO A 40 -15.10 -14.86 4.30
CA PRO A 40 -14.87 -14.21 5.58
C PRO A 40 -13.38 -13.97 5.87
N GLN A 41 -12.54 -14.97 5.61
CA GLN A 41 -11.11 -14.87 5.82
C GLN A 41 -10.48 -13.88 4.84
N VAL A 42 -10.88 -13.96 3.57
CA VAL A 42 -10.35 -13.06 2.55
C VAL A 42 -10.71 -11.61 2.87
N ASN A 43 -11.93 -11.36 3.31
CA ASN A 43 -12.36 -10.01 3.65
C ASN A 43 -11.55 -9.44 4.82
N GLU A 44 -11.21 -10.26 5.81
CA GLU A 44 -10.35 -9.82 6.91
C GLU A 44 -8.95 -9.47 6.42
N ILE A 45 -8.39 -10.29 5.53
CA ILE A 45 -7.07 -10.04 4.99
C ILE A 45 -7.07 -8.80 4.12
N LEU A 46 -8.11 -8.60 3.32
CA LEU A 46 -8.22 -7.40 2.50
C LEU A 46 -8.27 -6.14 3.36
N ALA A 47 -8.98 -6.18 4.48
CA ALA A 47 -9.02 -5.05 5.41
C ALA A 47 -7.63 -4.77 5.99
N THR A 48 -6.87 -5.81 6.30
CA THR A 48 -5.49 -5.66 6.78
C THR A 48 -4.60 -5.04 5.70
N LEU A 49 -4.78 -5.48 4.44
CA LEU A 49 -4.02 -4.90 3.33
C LEU A 49 -4.35 -3.43 3.12
N ASP A 50 -5.63 -3.07 3.24
CA ASP A 50 -6.03 -1.67 3.12
C ASP A 50 -5.37 -0.81 4.20
N ASP A 51 -5.33 -1.33 5.42
CA ASP A 51 -4.65 -0.65 6.52
C ASP A 51 -3.15 -0.51 6.24
N ALA A 52 -2.52 -1.57 5.73
CA ALA A 52 -1.11 -1.54 5.38
C ALA A 52 -0.83 -0.50 4.29
N MET A 53 -1.68 -0.43 3.27
CA MET A 53 -1.53 0.56 2.22
C MET A 53 -1.68 1.98 2.74
N GLU A 54 -2.61 2.19 3.65
CA GLU A 54 -2.79 3.48 4.28
C GLU A 54 -1.54 3.90 5.05
N ARG A 55 -0.94 2.96 5.78
CA ARG A 55 0.28 3.22 6.54
C ARG A 55 1.46 3.51 5.62
N VAL A 56 1.59 2.77 4.54
CA VAL A 56 2.64 3.02 3.55
C VAL A 56 2.49 4.42 2.96
N ARG A 57 1.27 4.80 2.63
CA ARG A 57 0.99 6.12 2.06
C ARG A 57 1.37 7.23 3.04
N LYS A 58 0.96 7.08 4.30
CA LYS A 58 1.27 8.07 5.33
C LYS A 58 2.77 8.15 5.57
N LEU A 59 3.43 7.01 5.67
CA LEU A 59 4.87 6.99 5.88
C LEU A 59 5.61 7.62 4.71
N SER A 60 5.19 7.31 3.48
CA SER A 60 5.78 7.92 2.29
C SER A 60 5.66 9.44 2.31
N GLN A 61 4.51 9.95 2.73
CA GLN A 61 4.28 11.38 2.81
C GLN A 61 5.13 12.03 3.91
N GLU A 62 5.34 11.35 5.01
CA GLU A 62 6.18 11.86 6.08
C GLU A 62 7.65 11.91 5.69
N LEU A 63 8.12 10.88 4.98
CA LEU A 63 9.52 10.79 4.55
C LEU A 63 9.81 11.63 3.32
N ALA A 64 8.83 11.78 2.45
CA ALA A 64 8.97 12.53 1.21
C ALA A 64 7.73 13.37 0.97
N PRO A 65 7.53 14.41 1.80
CA PRO A 65 6.35 15.26 1.65
C PRO A 65 6.31 15.90 0.27
N SER A 66 5.16 15.83 -0.37
CA SER A 66 4.97 16.41 -1.67
C SER A 66 4.97 17.94 -1.55
N PRO A 67 5.64 18.65 -2.45
CA PRO A 67 5.51 20.10 -2.49
C PRO A 67 4.12 20.54 -2.93
N PHE A 68 3.36 19.64 -3.45
CA PHE A 68 2.01 19.86 -3.90
C PHE A 68 1.05 19.46 -2.79
N THR A 69 0.22 20.39 -2.34
CA THR A 69 -0.73 20.14 -1.28
C THR A 69 -2.08 19.74 -1.88
N PRO A 70 -2.51 18.49 -1.72
CA PRO A 70 -3.77 18.05 -2.34
C PRO A 70 -4.97 18.88 -1.91
N GLY A 71 -4.96 19.34 -0.68
CA GLY A 71 -6.07 20.14 -0.19
C GLY A 71 -6.13 21.55 -0.74
N SER A 72 -5.11 21.98 -1.47
CA SER A 72 -5.04 23.33 -2.01
C SER A 72 -5.55 23.42 -3.43
N THR A 73 -6.06 22.36 -3.95
CA THR A 73 -6.59 22.39 -5.30
C THR A 73 -7.89 23.16 -5.36
#